data_6e378a1c640556511e7ccc6c4bc7c8a5
#
_entry.id   6e378a1c640556511e7ccc6c4bc7c8a5
#
_cell.length_a   1.000
_cell.length_b   1.000
_cell.length_c   1.000
_cell.angle_alpha   90.00
_cell.angle_beta   90.00
_cell.angle_gamma   90.00
#
_symmetry.space_group_name_H-M   'P 1'
#
loop_
_entity.id
_entity.type
_entity.pdbx_description
1 polymer ?
#
loop_
_entity_poly.entity_id
_entity_poly.type
_entity_poly.pdbx_seq_one_letter_code
_entity_poly.pdbx_strand_id
1 'polypeptide(L)'
;MKSRPKLVDAFRDSIIFRLICFIVVLTAFSGFLIHILEPSHFTTWFDGIWWSIVTIFTVGYGDFAPHTLIGKLIGMGIILFGTGFVLIIWFYSPLI
;
A
#
# COMPACT_ATOMS: atom_id res chain seq x y z
N MET A 1 2.21 32.14 3.25
CA MET A 1 1.42 30.94 3.56
C MET A 1 0.39 31.23 4.62
N LYS A 2 -0.83 30.81 4.39
CA LYS A 2 -1.89 31.04 5.37
C LYS A 2 -1.76 30.12 6.56
N SER A 3 -1.99 30.68 7.74
CA SER A 3 -2.10 29.85 8.93
C SER A 3 -3.43 29.11 8.93
N ARG A 4 -3.45 27.94 9.49
CA ARG A 4 -4.64 27.11 9.61
C ARG A 4 -4.95 26.86 11.07
N PRO A 5 -6.24 26.66 11.41
CA PRO A 5 -6.58 26.29 12.78
C PRO A 5 -5.84 25.00 13.19
N LYS A 6 -5.38 24.96 14.42
CA LYS A 6 -4.71 23.75 14.93
C LYS A 6 -5.60 22.53 14.87
N LEU A 7 -6.89 22.72 15.03
CA LEU A 7 -7.83 21.62 14.97
C LEU A 7 -7.85 20.96 13.57
N VAL A 8 -7.78 21.79 12.52
CA VAL A 8 -7.76 21.27 11.14
C VAL A 8 -6.48 20.48 10.90
N ASP A 9 -5.34 21.01 11.34
CA ASP A 9 -4.07 20.31 11.18
C ASP A 9 -4.04 19.00 11.96
N ALA A 10 -4.55 19.00 13.19
CA ALA A 10 -4.61 17.79 14.01
C ALA A 10 -5.51 16.74 13.37
N PHE A 11 -6.64 17.16 12.81
CA PHE A 11 -7.57 16.25 12.15
C PHE A 11 -6.92 15.62 10.91
N ARG A 12 -6.28 16.46 10.09
CA ARG A 12 -5.59 15.99 8.88
C ARG A 12 -4.46 15.02 9.23
N ASP A 13 -3.66 15.36 10.23
CA ASP A 13 -2.53 14.52 10.64
C ASP A 13 -3.03 13.16 11.17
N SER A 14 -4.15 13.16 11.89
CA SER A 14 -4.76 11.94 12.38
C SER A 14 -5.22 11.04 11.24
N ILE A 15 -5.84 11.62 10.21
CA ILE A 15 -6.28 10.87 9.04
C ILE A 15 -5.08 10.28 8.30
N ILE A 16 -4.04 11.09 8.07
CA ILE A 16 -2.84 10.64 7.36
C ILE A 16 -2.18 9.49 8.13
N PHE A 17 -2.07 9.61 9.44
CA PHE A 17 -1.48 8.55 10.25
C PHE A 17 -2.26 7.25 10.13
N ARG A 18 -3.59 7.31 10.17
CA ARG A 18 -4.44 6.14 10.02
C ARG A 18 -4.29 5.49 8.65
N LEU A 19 -4.19 6.31 7.61
CA LEU A 19 -4.05 5.79 6.25
C LEU A 19 -2.69 5.13 6.06
N ILE A 20 -1.63 5.71 6.63
CA ILE A 20 -0.30 5.11 6.58
C ILE A 20 -0.30 3.77 7.30
N CYS A 21 -0.91 3.70 8.48
CA CYS A 21 -1.02 2.45 9.22
C CYS A 21 -1.79 1.40 8.41
N PHE A 22 -2.86 1.81 7.74
CA PHE A 22 -3.63 0.90 6.91
C PHE A 22 -2.78 0.34 5.77
N ILE A 23 -1.99 1.19 5.12
CA ILE A 23 -1.12 0.76 4.02
C ILE A 23 -0.06 -0.22 4.53
N VAL A 24 0.54 0.08 5.68
CA VAL A 24 1.53 -0.82 6.28
C VAL A 24 0.92 -2.19 6.57
N VAL A 25 -0.26 -2.21 7.19
CA VAL A 25 -0.96 -3.46 7.48
C VAL A 25 -1.34 -4.17 6.18
N LEU A 26 -1.83 -3.43 5.21
CA LEU A 26 -2.23 -3.99 3.92
C LEU A 26 -1.04 -4.65 3.22
N THR A 27 0.11 -4.00 3.18
CA THR A 27 1.29 -4.57 2.53
C THR A 27 1.81 -5.79 3.27
N ALA A 28 1.83 -5.75 4.60
CA ALA A 28 2.27 -6.89 5.40
C ALA A 28 1.35 -8.09 5.20
N PHE A 29 0.04 -7.86 5.25
CA PHE A 29 -0.94 -8.93 5.08
C PHE A 29 -0.91 -9.50 3.67
N SER A 30 -0.89 -8.62 2.67
CA SER A 30 -0.87 -9.06 1.27
C SER A 30 0.42 -9.81 0.94
N GLY A 31 1.54 -9.33 1.48
CA GLY A 31 2.82 -9.99 1.26
C GLY A 31 2.85 -11.39 1.86
N PHE A 32 2.28 -11.55 3.05
CA PHE A 32 2.19 -12.85 3.68
C PHE A 32 1.27 -13.78 2.89
N LEU A 33 0.15 -13.26 2.46
CA LEU A 33 -0.85 -14.03 1.72
C LEU A 33 -0.31 -14.53 0.39
N ILE A 34 0.36 -13.65 -0.37
CA ILE A 34 0.92 -14.05 -1.66
C ILE A 34 2.07 -15.05 -1.48
N HIS A 35 2.83 -14.91 -0.41
CA HIS A 35 3.89 -15.86 -0.09
C HIS A 35 3.32 -17.25 0.16
N ILE A 36 2.19 -17.34 0.87
CA ILE A 36 1.55 -18.62 1.14
C ILE A 36 0.96 -19.21 -0.13
N LEU A 37 0.34 -18.40 -0.96
CA LEU A 37 -0.35 -18.86 -2.17
C LEU A 37 0.62 -19.23 -3.29
N GLU A 38 1.74 -18.55 -3.40
CA GLU A 38 2.71 -18.78 -4.47
C GLU A 38 4.13 -18.86 -3.90
N PRO A 39 4.43 -19.89 -3.08
CA PRO A 39 5.73 -19.96 -2.43
C PRO A 39 6.89 -20.18 -3.38
N SER A 40 6.63 -20.65 -4.60
CA SER A 40 7.70 -20.85 -5.59
C SER A 40 8.13 -19.53 -6.24
N HIS A 41 7.25 -18.54 -6.28
CA HIS A 41 7.55 -17.23 -6.86
C HIS A 41 7.83 -16.19 -5.79
N PHE A 42 7.18 -16.31 -4.64
CA PHE A 42 7.38 -15.43 -3.49
C PHE A 42 7.94 -16.29 -2.36
N THR A 43 9.25 -16.55 -2.43
CA THR A 43 9.88 -17.53 -1.55
C THR A 43 9.93 -17.11 -0.10
N THR A 44 9.83 -15.82 0.20
CA THR A 44 9.81 -15.30 1.55
C THR A 44 8.67 -14.30 1.72
N TRP A 45 8.30 -14.08 2.97
CA TRP A 45 7.33 -13.04 3.29
C TRP A 45 7.84 -11.67 2.84
N PHE A 46 9.13 -11.44 3.00
CA PHE A 46 9.73 -10.18 2.61
C PHE A 46 9.58 -9.92 1.12
N ASP A 47 9.72 -10.93 0.29
CA ASP A 47 9.51 -10.81 -1.16
C ASP A 47 8.09 -10.36 -1.47
N GLY A 48 7.12 -10.89 -0.75
CA GLY A 48 5.72 -10.49 -0.90
C GLY A 48 5.48 -9.06 -0.47
N ILE A 49 6.09 -8.64 0.64
CA ILE A 49 5.98 -7.26 1.12
C ILE A 49 6.63 -6.30 0.12
N TRP A 50 7.79 -6.66 -0.39
CA TRP A 50 8.48 -5.87 -1.41
C TRP A 50 7.59 -5.67 -2.63
N TRP A 51 7.02 -6.76 -3.14
CA TRP A 51 6.12 -6.70 -4.28
C TRP A 51 4.91 -5.81 -4.01
N SER A 52 4.32 -5.93 -2.83
CA SER A 52 3.15 -5.13 -2.45
C SER A 52 3.48 -3.64 -2.45
N ILE A 53 4.60 -3.26 -1.87
CA ILE A 53 5.02 -1.86 -1.80
C ILE A 53 5.29 -1.32 -3.21
N VAL A 54 6.04 -2.06 -4.00
CA VAL A 54 6.38 -1.67 -5.37
C VAL A 54 5.10 -1.49 -6.20
N THR A 55 4.12 -2.35 -5.98
CA THR A 55 2.85 -2.31 -6.70
C THR A 55 2.00 -1.11 -6.27
N ILE A 56 1.87 -0.90 -4.96
CA ILE A 56 1.04 0.18 -4.42
C ILE A 56 1.57 1.55 -4.82
N PHE A 57 2.88 1.73 -4.80
CA PHE A 57 3.49 3.01 -5.18
C PHE A 57 3.73 3.14 -6.68
N THR A 58 3.18 2.24 -7.46
CA THR A 58 3.21 2.27 -8.93
C THR A 58 4.62 2.22 -9.53
N VAL A 59 5.59 1.70 -8.78
CA VAL A 59 6.95 1.55 -9.29
C VAL A 59 7.02 0.42 -10.31
N GLY A 60 6.47 -0.75 -9.96
CA GLY A 60 6.32 -1.85 -10.90
C GLY A 60 7.62 -2.36 -11.53
N TYR A 61 8.59 -2.71 -10.70
CA TYR A 61 9.87 -3.21 -11.24
C TYR A 61 9.72 -4.47 -12.08
N GLY A 62 8.70 -5.30 -11.81
CA GLY A 62 8.49 -6.51 -12.57
C GLY A 62 9.35 -7.69 -12.14
N ASP A 63 10.13 -7.55 -11.08
CA ASP A 63 10.92 -8.65 -10.54
C ASP A 63 10.06 -9.71 -9.85
N PHE A 64 8.91 -9.31 -9.31
CA PHE A 64 7.93 -10.22 -8.71
C PHE A 64 6.56 -9.90 -9.30
N ALA A 65 5.82 -10.94 -9.65
CA ALA A 65 4.46 -10.80 -10.17
C ALA A 65 3.68 -12.08 -9.88
N PRO A 66 2.38 -11.98 -9.56
CA PRO A 66 1.56 -13.17 -9.34
C PRO A 66 1.36 -13.95 -10.62
N HIS A 67 1.31 -15.28 -10.48
CA HIS A 67 1.12 -16.18 -11.61
C HIS A 67 -0.22 -16.92 -11.56
N THR A 68 -0.84 -17.00 -10.38
CA THR A 68 -2.12 -17.68 -10.21
C THR A 68 -3.27 -16.70 -10.33
N LEU A 69 -4.46 -17.24 -10.59
CA LEU A 69 -5.67 -16.42 -10.63
C LEU A 69 -5.91 -15.72 -9.29
N ILE A 70 -5.80 -16.47 -8.19
CA ILE A 70 -6.01 -15.92 -6.86
C ILE A 70 -4.97 -14.84 -6.55
N GLY A 71 -3.71 -15.10 -6.91
CA GLY A 71 -2.65 -14.11 -6.72
C GLY A 71 -2.90 -12.83 -7.49
N LYS A 72 -3.39 -12.96 -8.73
CA LYS A 72 -3.74 -11.78 -9.53
C LYS A 72 -4.91 -11.01 -8.94
N LEU A 73 -5.89 -11.72 -8.37
CA LEU A 73 -7.01 -11.06 -7.70
C LEU A 73 -6.53 -10.28 -6.47
N ILE A 74 -5.59 -10.84 -5.72
CA ILE A 74 -4.98 -10.13 -4.60
C ILE A 74 -4.26 -8.88 -5.10
N GLY A 75 -3.53 -8.99 -6.20
CA GLY A 75 -2.86 -7.86 -6.82
C GLY A 75 -3.82 -6.76 -7.23
N MET A 76 -4.95 -7.13 -7.81
CA MET A 76 -5.99 -6.17 -8.17
C MET A 76 -6.50 -5.42 -6.94
N GLY A 77 -6.74 -6.15 -5.85
CA GLY A 77 -7.19 -5.55 -4.61
C GLY A 77 -6.17 -4.57 -4.06
N ILE A 78 -4.90 -4.96 -4.06
CA ILE A 78 -3.81 -4.10 -3.59
C ILE A 78 -3.74 -2.82 -4.43
N ILE A 79 -3.84 -2.94 -5.73
CA ILE A 79 -3.79 -1.78 -6.62
C ILE A 79 -4.95 -0.84 -6.35
N LEU A 80 -6.16 -1.38 -6.26
CA LEU A 80 -7.35 -0.55 -6.07
C LEU A 80 -7.38 0.13 -4.71
N PHE A 81 -7.11 -0.63 -3.64
CA PHE A 81 -7.20 -0.09 -2.29
C PHE A 81 -5.92 0.61 -1.88
N GLY A 82 -4.77 0.01 -2.13
CA GLY A 82 -3.50 0.58 -1.71
C GLY A 82 -3.16 1.86 -2.43
N THR A 83 -3.23 1.85 -3.76
CA THR A 83 -2.94 3.03 -4.57
C THR A 83 -3.96 4.13 -4.29
N GLY A 84 -5.23 3.76 -4.11
CA GLY A 84 -6.26 4.72 -3.76
C GLY A 84 -5.95 5.44 -2.45
N PHE A 85 -5.55 4.69 -1.42
CA PHE A 85 -5.19 5.29 -0.14
C PHE A 85 -3.93 6.12 -0.22
N VAL A 86 -2.96 5.73 -1.03
CA VAL A 86 -1.75 6.55 -1.26
C VAL A 86 -2.14 7.88 -1.88
N LEU A 87 -3.05 7.88 -2.86
CA LEU A 87 -3.51 9.11 -3.49
C LEU A 87 -4.25 10.00 -2.51
N ILE A 88 -5.03 9.41 -1.59
CA ILE A 88 -5.71 10.18 -0.56
C ILE A 88 -4.70 10.82 0.38
N ILE A 89 -3.67 10.08 0.78
CA ILE A 89 -2.60 10.63 1.62
C ILE A 89 -1.94 11.81 0.93
N TRP A 90 -1.63 11.65 -0.35
CA TRP A 90 -1.03 12.72 -1.14
C TRP A 90 -1.93 13.95 -1.17
N PHE A 91 -3.23 13.74 -1.37
CA PHE A 91 -4.20 14.82 -1.44
C PHE A 91 -4.27 15.59 -0.12
N TYR A 92 -4.15 14.90 1.02
CA TYR A 92 -4.18 15.54 2.34
C TYR A 92 -2.81 16.00 2.80
N SER A 93 -1.78 15.82 1.98
CA SER A 93 -0.42 16.20 2.35
C SER A 93 -0.30 17.71 2.55
N PRO A 94 0.44 18.17 3.56
CA PRO A 94 0.66 19.60 3.76
C PRO A 94 1.48 20.23 2.64
N LEU A 95 2.10 19.43 1.79
CA LEU A 95 2.88 19.96 0.67
C LEU A 95 2.01 20.37 -0.50
N ILE A 96 0.77 19.98 -0.51
CA ILE A 96 -0.20 20.40 -1.52
C ILE A 96 -0.89 21.68 -1.03
#